data_575e53bba784d1ce768eceae612082c8
#
_entry.id   575e53bba784d1ce768eceae612082c8
#
_cell.length_a   1.000
_cell.length_b   1.000
_cell.length_c   1.000
_cell.angle_alpha   90.00
_cell.angle_beta   90.00
_cell.angle_gamma   90.00
#
_symmetry.space_group_name_H-M   'P 1'
#
loop_
_entity.id
_entity.type
_entity.pdbx_description
1 polymer ?
#
loop_
_entity_poly.entity_id
_entity_poly.type
_entity_poly.pdbx_seq_one_letter_code
_entity_poly.pdbx_strand_id
1 'polypeptide(L)'
;MASPSDLNLDAPSDLQDIPELAMQLIPPPEGTYPDKNALLQAVQDHGKTHGYNVVVKSSSTPTEKKPGRTAKVWLRCDRGGHYRPRNGLTEETRKRRRTSRLMDCPFMLVAAGSPGIWTLTVLNATHNHGPMIEKPRQIPQHKVRKGQLPAMPYDWPHDASFSPYTTALVIIDMQKDFCTPGGYMEFQGYDISEAQALIPKIQRLLMAFRSANFPVYHTREGHRPDLSTLSSRESHRSRNNASGLGIGALGPLGRLLVRGEGGWNIVDELCPFANEPVIDKPGRSAFAHTDFELLLRNKGIKNLIITGVTTDVCVSSTMREANDRGFDCVVLEDGTSAADSALHNSTIESVKMEGGIFGAVSKIEDVVHALENFKSVTMKKLAPQLSA
;
A
#
# COMPACT_ATOMS: atom_id res chain seq x y z
N MET A 1 -34.50 -22.58 50.50
CA MET A 1 -34.25 -21.22 50.96
C MET A 1 -32.75 -21.06 51.08
N ALA A 2 -32.08 -20.58 50.12
CA ALA A 2 -30.76 -19.98 50.17
C ALA A 2 -30.50 -19.35 48.81
N SER A 3 -30.25 -18.06 48.82
CA SER A 3 -29.94 -17.16 47.70
C SER A 3 -28.54 -17.47 47.17
N PRO A 4 -28.29 -17.42 45.85
CA PRO A 4 -26.93 -17.45 45.36
C PRO A 4 -26.45 -16.00 45.13
N SER A 5 -25.59 -15.55 45.99
CA SER A 5 -24.73 -14.37 45.79
C SER A 5 -23.29 -14.85 45.57
N ASP A 6 -22.58 -14.12 44.70
CA ASP A 6 -21.13 -14.03 44.59
C ASP A 6 -20.38 -15.17 43.88
N LEU A 7 -20.30 -15.06 42.56
CA LEU A 7 -19.13 -15.53 41.79
C LEU A 7 -18.45 -14.33 41.15
N ASN A 8 -17.47 -13.83 41.90
CA ASN A 8 -16.46 -12.89 41.44
C ASN A 8 -15.53 -13.67 40.50
N LEU A 9 -15.61 -13.46 39.20
CA LEU A 9 -14.64 -13.96 38.22
C LEU A 9 -13.59 -12.88 38.03
N ASP A 10 -12.54 -12.96 38.84
CA ASP A 10 -11.29 -12.25 38.61
C ASP A 10 -10.73 -12.64 37.21
N ALA A 11 -10.56 -11.65 36.36
CA ALA A 11 -9.82 -11.78 35.11
C ALA A 11 -8.34 -12.08 35.44
N PRO A 12 -7.70 -13.03 34.74
CA PRO A 12 -6.26 -13.24 34.91
C PRO A 12 -5.48 -12.05 34.39
N SER A 13 -4.77 -11.38 35.28
CA SER A 13 -3.76 -10.37 35.04
C SER A 13 -2.43 -11.03 34.70
N ASP A 14 -2.33 -11.64 33.52
CA ASP A 14 -1.06 -12.18 33.04
C ASP A 14 -0.85 -11.80 31.56
N LEU A 15 -0.73 -10.47 31.31
CA LEU A 15 0.05 -9.94 30.22
C LEU A 15 1.42 -9.55 30.76
N GLN A 16 2.13 -10.56 31.34
CA GLN A 16 3.53 -10.44 31.69
C GLN A 16 4.37 -10.78 30.46
N ASP A 17 5.12 -9.75 30.01
CA ASP A 17 6.46 -9.85 29.45
C ASP A 17 6.66 -10.81 28.27
N ILE A 18 6.27 -10.37 27.07
CA ILE A 18 7.04 -10.72 25.88
C ILE A 18 8.38 -10.00 26.07
N PRO A 19 9.53 -10.70 26.21
CA PRO A 19 10.81 -10.02 26.27
C PRO A 19 10.97 -9.21 24.99
N GLU A 20 11.03 -7.90 25.17
CA GLU A 20 11.49 -6.95 24.16
C GLU A 20 12.87 -7.46 23.71
N LEU A 21 12.92 -8.18 22.58
CA LEU A 21 14.17 -8.48 21.90
C LEU A 21 14.76 -7.12 21.58
N ALA A 22 15.66 -6.66 22.47
CA ALA A 22 16.36 -5.43 22.34
C ALA A 22 17.09 -5.47 20.98
N MET A 23 16.52 -4.81 19.97
CA MET A 23 17.15 -4.62 18.68
C MET A 23 18.49 -3.94 18.94
N GLN A 24 19.59 -4.70 18.90
CA GLN A 24 20.92 -4.13 19.08
C GLN A 24 21.24 -3.28 17.85
N LEU A 25 21.65 -2.04 18.09
CA LEU A 25 22.11 -1.11 17.05
C LEU A 25 23.51 -1.55 16.56
N ILE A 26 23.55 -2.64 15.79
CA ILE A 26 24.78 -3.26 15.31
C ILE A 26 25.34 -2.44 14.15
N PRO A 27 26.65 -2.07 14.16
CA PRO A 27 27.27 -1.38 13.03
C PRO A 27 27.34 -2.30 11.80
N PRO A 28 27.35 -1.73 10.57
CA PRO A 28 27.53 -2.53 9.37
C PRO A 28 28.90 -3.21 9.37
N PRO A 29 29.01 -4.41 8.80
CA PRO A 29 30.28 -5.11 8.71
C PRO A 29 31.29 -4.29 7.89
N GLU A 30 32.53 -4.23 8.37
CA GLU A 30 33.61 -3.65 7.59
C GLU A 30 33.88 -4.52 6.36
N GLY A 31 34.23 -3.90 5.24
CA GLY A 31 34.42 -4.64 3.99
C GLY A 31 34.73 -3.75 2.80
N THR A 32 34.89 -4.40 1.64
CA THR A 32 35.17 -3.74 0.37
C THR A 32 33.97 -3.82 -0.55
N TYR A 33 33.77 -2.76 -1.33
CA TYR A 33 32.64 -2.58 -2.24
C TYR A 33 33.15 -2.15 -3.62
N PRO A 34 32.44 -2.50 -4.73
CA PRO A 34 32.89 -2.18 -6.07
C PRO A 34 32.89 -0.68 -6.37
N ASP A 35 31.99 0.06 -5.75
CA ASP A 35 31.86 1.51 -5.93
C ASP A 35 31.25 2.21 -4.70
N LYS A 36 31.26 3.53 -4.72
CA LYS A 36 30.72 4.37 -3.63
C LYS A 36 29.22 4.17 -3.41
N ASN A 37 28.46 4.02 -4.46
CA ASN A 37 26.99 3.94 -4.36
C ASN A 37 26.56 2.62 -3.76
N ALA A 38 27.19 1.51 -4.18
CA ALA A 38 27.00 0.19 -3.61
C ALA A 38 27.32 0.17 -2.10
N LEU A 39 28.42 0.82 -1.69
CA LEU A 39 28.77 0.96 -0.28
C LEU A 39 27.72 1.76 0.50
N LEU A 40 27.30 2.92 -0.01
CA LEU A 40 26.33 3.76 0.66
C LEU A 40 24.96 3.07 0.79
N GLN A 41 24.55 2.36 -0.24
CA GLN A 41 23.29 1.58 -0.22
C GLN A 41 23.34 0.48 0.84
N ALA A 42 24.40 -0.34 0.84
CA ALA A 42 24.59 -1.41 1.82
C ALA A 42 24.58 -0.90 3.27
N VAL A 43 25.25 0.23 3.54
CA VAL A 43 25.27 0.87 4.88
C VAL A 43 23.90 1.38 5.27
N GLN A 44 23.13 1.97 4.35
CA GLN A 44 21.79 2.47 4.61
C GLN A 44 20.79 1.33 4.87
N ASP A 45 20.86 0.27 4.09
CA ASP A 45 19.97 -0.89 4.25
C ASP A 45 20.27 -1.64 5.55
N HIS A 46 21.55 -1.82 5.89
CA HIS A 46 21.95 -2.37 7.17
C HIS A 46 21.44 -1.52 8.35
N GLY A 47 21.59 -0.20 8.28
CA GLY A 47 21.08 0.70 9.31
C GLY A 47 19.58 0.59 9.50
N LYS A 48 18.80 0.57 8.41
CA LYS A 48 17.34 0.39 8.47
C LYS A 48 16.96 -0.93 9.14
N THR A 49 17.60 -2.02 8.76
CA THR A 49 17.35 -3.36 9.35
C THR A 49 17.64 -3.40 10.86
N HIS A 50 18.62 -2.60 11.33
CA HIS A 50 19.01 -2.55 12.74
C HIS A 50 18.46 -1.32 13.48
N GLY A 51 17.47 -0.62 12.92
CA GLY A 51 16.72 0.43 13.60
C GLY A 51 17.45 1.78 13.71
N TYR A 52 18.32 2.14 12.76
CA TYR A 52 18.93 3.48 12.69
C TYR A 52 19.17 3.94 11.25
N ASN A 53 19.22 5.25 11.04
CA ASN A 53 19.54 5.81 9.72
C ASN A 53 20.97 6.35 9.69
N VAL A 54 21.64 6.17 8.55
CA VAL A 54 22.99 6.69 8.29
C VAL A 54 22.92 7.77 7.23
N VAL A 55 23.57 8.91 7.53
CA VAL A 55 23.65 10.07 6.64
C VAL A 55 25.09 10.48 6.38
N VAL A 56 25.33 11.11 5.24
CA VAL A 56 26.64 11.65 4.91
C VAL A 56 26.88 12.90 5.77
N LYS A 57 27.97 12.87 6.58
CA LYS A 57 28.43 14.01 7.36
C LYS A 57 29.26 14.98 6.52
N SER A 58 30.19 14.43 5.75
CA SER A 58 31.08 15.19 4.86
C SER A 58 31.73 14.26 3.84
N SER A 59 32.21 14.81 2.74
CA SER A 59 32.98 14.09 1.74
C SER A 59 34.20 14.90 1.28
N SER A 60 35.26 14.21 0.92
CA SER A 60 36.41 14.81 0.26
C SER A 60 36.74 14.02 -1.01
N THR A 61 36.88 14.72 -2.12
CA THR A 61 37.34 14.18 -3.40
C THR A 61 38.79 14.62 -3.67
N PRO A 62 39.59 13.82 -4.39
CA PRO A 62 40.88 14.26 -4.92
C PRO A 62 40.69 15.50 -5.79
N THR A 63 41.54 16.48 -5.67
CA THR A 63 41.56 17.66 -6.53
C THR A 63 42.86 17.71 -7.29
N GLU A 64 42.90 18.41 -8.43
CA GLU A 64 44.14 18.62 -9.21
C GLU A 64 45.30 19.18 -8.39
N LYS A 65 45.00 19.96 -7.35
CA LYS A 65 45.98 20.51 -6.41
C LYS A 65 46.55 19.51 -5.39
N LYS A 66 45.95 18.32 -5.26
CA LYS A 66 46.37 17.23 -4.36
C LYS A 66 46.15 15.87 -5.04
N PRO A 67 46.90 15.56 -6.12
CA PRO A 67 46.86 14.28 -6.77
C PRO A 67 47.39 13.20 -5.82
N GLY A 68 46.76 12.02 -5.83
CA GLY A 68 47.15 10.85 -5.00
C GLY A 68 46.43 10.73 -3.65
N ARG A 69 45.52 11.61 -3.28
CA ARG A 69 44.62 11.38 -2.12
C ARG A 69 43.46 10.50 -2.45
N THR A 70 43.21 9.53 -1.60
CA THR A 70 42.01 8.68 -1.64
C THR A 70 40.76 9.51 -1.35
N ALA A 71 39.68 9.31 -2.13
CA ALA A 71 38.40 9.91 -1.80
C ALA A 71 37.87 9.35 -0.47
N LYS A 72 37.30 10.20 0.36
CA LYS A 72 36.73 9.79 1.65
C LYS A 72 35.32 10.34 1.83
N VAL A 73 34.46 9.54 2.45
CA VAL A 73 33.12 9.92 2.88
C VAL A 73 32.95 9.57 4.34
N TRP A 74 32.64 10.56 5.17
CA TRP A 74 32.32 10.34 6.58
C TRP A 74 30.81 10.19 6.70
N LEU A 75 30.40 9.11 7.35
CA LEU A 75 29.01 8.77 7.59
C LEU A 75 28.72 8.82 9.08
N ARG A 76 27.52 9.25 9.46
CA ARG A 76 27.11 9.30 10.86
C ARG A 76 25.64 8.88 11.00
N CYS A 77 25.22 8.56 12.23
CA CYS A 77 23.81 8.46 12.55
C CYS A 77 23.08 9.77 12.25
N ASP A 78 21.85 9.72 11.77
CA ASP A 78 21.02 10.91 11.51
C ASP A 78 20.70 11.71 12.79
N ARG A 79 20.86 11.09 13.98
CA ARG A 79 20.77 11.74 15.29
C ARG A 79 22.10 12.31 15.78
N GLY A 80 23.17 12.19 15.00
CA GLY A 80 24.49 12.74 15.32
C GLY A 80 24.56 14.24 15.06
N GLY A 81 25.26 14.99 15.95
CA GLY A 81 25.50 16.42 15.86
C GLY A 81 24.57 17.28 16.69
N HIS A 82 25.02 18.51 16.95
CA HIS A 82 24.29 19.49 17.73
C HIS A 82 23.27 20.28 16.91
N TYR A 83 22.13 20.53 17.50
CA TYR A 83 21.17 21.49 16.95
C TYR A 83 21.73 22.90 17.04
N ARG A 84 21.86 23.56 15.91
CA ARG A 84 22.23 25.01 15.85
C ARG A 84 20.99 25.77 15.39
N PRO A 85 20.42 26.68 16.22
CA PRO A 85 19.34 27.55 15.79
C PRO A 85 19.80 28.41 14.61
N ARG A 86 19.05 28.42 13.52
CA ARG A 86 19.26 29.38 12.42
C ARG A 86 18.60 30.70 12.77
N ASN A 87 19.30 31.80 12.50
CA ASN A 87 18.78 33.19 12.55
C ASN A 87 18.43 33.74 13.92
N GLY A 88 19.27 33.56 14.96
CA GLY A 88 19.16 34.32 16.21
C GLY A 88 17.84 34.20 16.98
N LEU A 89 16.98 33.26 16.63
CA LEU A 89 15.70 32.98 17.31
C LEU A 89 15.98 32.30 18.65
N THR A 90 15.60 32.95 19.75
CA THR A 90 15.62 32.38 21.09
C THR A 90 14.38 31.47 21.28
N GLU A 91 14.36 30.64 22.33
CA GLU A 91 13.18 29.78 22.66
C GLU A 91 11.91 30.62 22.89
N GLU A 92 12.06 31.85 23.41
CA GLU A 92 10.97 32.77 23.72
C GLU A 92 10.34 33.39 22.46
N THR A 93 11.11 33.55 21.37
CA THR A 93 10.66 34.17 20.11
C THR A 93 10.14 33.15 19.10
N ARG A 94 10.17 31.88 19.41
CA ARG A 94 9.83 30.79 18.53
C ARG A 94 8.33 30.49 18.53
N LYS A 95 7.63 30.77 17.43
CA LYS A 95 6.17 30.47 17.25
C LYS A 95 5.83 29.00 17.14
N ARG A 96 6.78 28.09 16.91
CA ARG A 96 6.57 26.63 16.84
C ARG A 96 7.70 25.88 17.55
N ARG A 97 7.39 25.09 18.57
CA ARG A 97 8.32 24.14 19.19
C ARG A 97 8.58 22.98 18.21
N ARG A 98 9.77 22.97 17.59
CA ARG A 98 10.27 21.79 16.89
C ARG A 98 11.31 21.12 17.77
N THR A 99 11.03 19.93 18.25
CA THR A 99 12.04 19.06 18.88
C THR A 99 13.04 18.62 17.80
N SER A 100 14.32 18.93 18.03
CA SER A 100 15.39 18.44 17.17
C SER A 100 15.55 16.92 17.36
N ARG A 101 15.78 16.18 16.26
CA ARG A 101 16.16 14.77 16.33
C ARG A 101 17.62 14.57 16.72
N LEU A 102 18.43 15.63 16.71
CA LEU A 102 19.85 15.56 17.01
C LEU A 102 20.06 15.35 18.50
N MET A 103 20.82 14.32 18.86
CA MET A 103 21.10 13.86 20.22
C MET A 103 22.59 13.66 20.46
N ASP A 104 23.43 14.22 19.59
CA ASP A 104 24.88 14.02 19.62
C ASP A 104 25.32 12.56 19.57
N CYS A 105 24.61 11.75 18.81
CA CYS A 105 24.94 10.34 18.65
C CYS A 105 26.39 10.21 18.13
N PRO A 106 27.25 9.47 18.84
CA PRO A 106 28.67 9.36 18.52
C PRO A 106 28.96 8.42 17.36
N PHE A 107 27.98 7.64 16.89
CA PHE A 107 28.15 6.66 15.82
C PHE A 107 28.72 7.29 14.55
N MET A 108 29.83 6.70 14.06
CA MET A 108 30.55 7.24 12.91
C MET A 108 31.29 6.15 12.14
N LEU A 109 31.18 6.25 10.81
CA LEU A 109 31.87 5.41 9.85
C LEU A 109 32.68 6.27 8.89
N VAL A 110 33.68 5.69 8.26
CA VAL A 110 34.40 6.27 7.13
C VAL A 110 34.43 5.30 5.97
N ALA A 111 34.08 5.79 4.79
CA ALA A 111 34.26 5.10 3.54
C ALA A 111 35.42 5.75 2.79
N ALA A 112 36.40 5.00 2.35
CA ALA A 112 37.54 5.49 1.60
C ALA A 112 37.75 4.64 0.35
N GLY A 113 38.04 5.27 -0.79
CA GLY A 113 38.21 4.49 -2.01
C GLY A 113 38.70 5.30 -3.21
N SER A 114 38.97 4.54 -4.26
CA SER A 114 39.29 4.96 -5.62
C SER A 114 38.37 4.23 -6.60
N PRO A 115 38.31 4.62 -7.91
CA PRO A 115 37.50 3.91 -8.86
C PRO A 115 37.78 2.40 -8.83
N GLY A 116 36.71 1.61 -8.63
CA GLY A 116 36.76 0.14 -8.57
C GLY A 116 36.86 -0.48 -7.18
N ILE A 117 37.30 0.23 -6.15
CA ILE A 117 37.40 -0.32 -4.78
C ILE A 117 37.10 0.77 -3.74
N TRP A 118 36.09 0.50 -2.89
CA TRP A 118 35.75 1.33 -1.74
C TRP A 118 35.74 0.47 -0.47
N THR A 119 36.35 0.94 0.60
CA THR A 119 36.46 0.24 1.89
C THR A 119 35.69 0.99 2.96
N LEU A 120 34.86 0.27 3.72
CA LEU A 120 34.14 0.77 4.89
C LEU A 120 34.92 0.45 6.16
N THR A 121 35.07 1.43 7.04
CA THR A 121 35.68 1.27 8.37
C THR A 121 34.77 1.90 9.42
N VAL A 122 34.56 1.21 10.54
CA VAL A 122 33.77 1.67 11.68
C VAL A 122 34.69 2.50 12.61
N LEU A 123 34.46 3.81 12.70
CA LEU A 123 35.21 4.69 13.60
C LEU A 123 34.65 4.69 15.02
N ASN A 124 33.34 4.63 15.16
CA ASN A 124 32.65 4.50 16.43
C ASN A 124 31.35 3.72 16.22
N ALA A 125 31.24 2.57 16.89
CA ALA A 125 30.10 1.67 16.77
C ALA A 125 28.94 2.00 17.72
N THR A 126 29.15 2.92 18.70
CA THR A 126 28.19 3.15 19.78
C THR A 126 27.12 4.16 19.39
N HIS A 127 25.88 3.88 19.78
CA HIS A 127 24.77 4.82 19.75
C HIS A 127 24.41 5.21 21.19
N ASN A 128 24.00 6.44 21.41
CA ASN A 128 23.50 6.94 22.70
C ASN A 128 21.97 6.99 22.78
N HIS A 129 21.30 6.25 21.89
CA HIS A 129 19.84 6.15 21.81
C HIS A 129 19.44 4.72 21.47
N GLY A 130 18.19 4.37 21.78
CA GLY A 130 17.61 3.10 21.36
C GLY A 130 17.32 3.05 19.85
N PRO A 131 16.94 1.87 19.34
CA PRO A 131 16.54 1.69 17.95
C PRO A 131 15.40 2.66 17.59
N MET A 132 15.37 3.06 16.34
CA MET A 132 14.18 3.70 15.81
C MET A 132 13.12 2.63 15.69
N ILE A 133 12.32 2.47 16.73
CA ILE A 133 10.99 1.94 16.53
C ILE A 133 10.34 2.99 15.64
N GLU A 134 10.08 2.67 14.38
CA GLU A 134 9.07 3.42 13.65
C GLU A 134 7.80 3.26 14.47
N LYS A 135 7.60 4.19 15.41
CA LYS A 135 6.25 4.39 15.92
C LYS A 135 5.45 4.62 14.66
N PRO A 136 4.42 3.78 14.39
CA PRO A 136 3.53 4.08 13.29
C PRO A 136 3.27 5.56 13.43
N ARG A 137 3.58 6.35 12.38
CA ARG A 137 3.40 7.80 12.42
C ARG A 137 2.06 7.99 13.07
N GLN A 138 2.04 8.43 14.34
CA GLN A 138 0.85 9.02 14.90
C GLN A 138 0.63 10.21 14.00
N ILE A 139 -0.12 9.98 12.93
CA ILE A 139 -0.78 11.03 12.19
C ILE A 139 -1.40 11.84 13.31
N PRO A 140 -1.09 13.15 13.48
CA PRO A 140 -1.80 13.98 14.42
C PRO A 140 -3.24 13.56 14.24
N GLN A 141 -3.97 13.22 15.33
CA GLN A 141 -5.37 12.82 15.21
C GLN A 141 -6.07 14.02 14.56
N HIS A 142 -5.91 14.09 13.25
CA HIS A 142 -6.68 14.98 12.41
C HIS A 142 -8.09 14.45 12.61
N LYS A 143 -8.92 15.28 13.23
CA LYS A 143 -10.30 14.90 13.46
C LYS A 143 -10.92 14.74 12.09
N VAL A 144 -10.88 13.51 11.57
CA VAL A 144 -11.45 13.16 10.26
C VAL A 144 -12.86 13.73 10.24
N ARG A 145 -13.17 14.53 9.23
CA ARG A 145 -14.48 15.18 9.13
C ARG A 145 -15.55 14.11 8.98
N LYS A 146 -16.71 14.36 9.52
CA LYS A 146 -17.87 13.50 9.30
C LYS A 146 -18.10 13.36 7.79
N GLY A 147 -18.17 12.13 7.28
CA GLY A 147 -18.29 11.86 5.85
C GLY A 147 -16.97 11.72 5.11
N GLN A 148 -15.87 11.51 5.84
CA GLN A 148 -14.55 11.14 5.32
C GLN A 148 -14.01 9.94 6.08
N LEU A 149 -12.98 9.31 5.52
CA LEU A 149 -12.15 8.28 6.17
C LEU A 149 -10.67 8.69 6.12
N PRO A 150 -9.83 8.18 7.02
CA PRO A 150 -8.39 8.43 7.00
C PRO A 150 -7.77 7.92 5.71
N ALA A 151 -7.01 8.77 5.02
CA ALA A 151 -6.27 8.39 3.82
C ALA A 151 -5.05 9.31 3.63
N MET A 152 -4.16 8.96 2.74
CA MET A 152 -2.98 9.73 2.39
C MET A 152 -2.97 10.03 0.89
N PRO A 153 -2.67 11.25 0.48
CA PRO A 153 -2.19 12.39 1.26
C PRO A 153 -3.27 13.28 1.88
N TYR A 154 -4.55 13.01 1.66
CA TYR A 154 -5.68 13.74 2.23
C TYR A 154 -6.76 12.79 2.74
N ASP A 155 -7.58 13.23 3.73
CA ASP A 155 -8.75 12.49 4.19
C ASP A 155 -9.79 12.38 3.06
N TRP A 156 -10.19 11.16 2.73
CA TRP A 156 -11.02 10.87 1.57
C TRP A 156 -12.48 10.59 1.92
N PRO A 157 -13.44 10.96 1.05
CA PRO A 157 -13.35 11.79 -0.15
C PRO A 157 -13.09 13.26 0.18
N HIS A 158 -12.45 14.00 -0.75
CA HIS A 158 -12.02 15.39 -0.53
C HIS A 158 -13.15 16.33 -0.06
N ASP A 159 -14.37 16.09 -0.48
CA ASP A 159 -15.57 16.89 -0.20
C ASP A 159 -16.42 16.35 0.97
N ALA A 160 -15.94 15.35 1.70
CA ALA A 160 -16.66 14.70 2.81
C ALA A 160 -18.02 14.07 2.42
N SER A 161 -18.16 13.62 1.19
CA SER A 161 -19.41 13.06 0.65
C SER A 161 -19.54 11.53 0.78
N PHE A 162 -18.81 10.89 1.69
CA PHE A 162 -18.88 9.44 1.92
C PHE A 162 -20.30 9.02 2.31
N SER A 163 -20.98 8.35 1.40
CA SER A 163 -22.35 7.85 1.59
C SER A 163 -22.72 6.80 0.55
N PRO A 164 -23.77 5.97 0.76
CA PRO A 164 -24.20 4.97 -0.22
C PRO A 164 -24.73 5.57 -1.53
N TYR A 165 -25.00 6.87 -1.57
CA TYR A 165 -25.50 7.58 -2.76
C TYR A 165 -24.38 8.16 -3.63
N THR A 166 -23.16 8.21 -3.10
CA THR A 166 -22.04 8.87 -3.77
C THR A 166 -20.78 8.00 -3.87
N THR A 167 -20.70 6.92 -3.10
CA THR A 167 -19.51 6.10 -2.94
C THR A 167 -19.80 4.64 -3.28
N ALA A 168 -18.92 4.01 -4.04
CA ALA A 168 -19.00 2.60 -4.39
C ALA A 168 -17.66 1.86 -4.13
N LEU A 169 -17.76 0.58 -3.81
CA LEU A 169 -16.65 -0.36 -3.84
C LEU A 169 -16.49 -0.91 -5.25
N VAL A 170 -15.27 -0.96 -5.75
CA VAL A 170 -14.90 -1.59 -7.02
C VAL A 170 -13.88 -2.69 -6.75
N ILE A 171 -14.30 -3.94 -6.94
CA ILE A 171 -13.45 -5.13 -6.77
C ILE A 171 -12.96 -5.54 -8.16
N ILE A 172 -11.66 -5.35 -8.40
CA ILE A 172 -11.06 -5.53 -9.72
C ILE A 172 -10.48 -6.93 -9.86
N ASP A 173 -10.99 -7.66 -10.86
CA ASP A 173 -10.45 -8.89 -11.44
C ASP A 173 -10.09 -10.00 -10.44
N MET A 174 -10.84 -10.13 -9.36
CA MET A 174 -10.66 -11.24 -8.41
C MET A 174 -11.21 -12.56 -8.98
N GLN A 175 -10.66 -12.94 -10.16
CA GLN A 175 -11.02 -14.11 -10.95
C GLN A 175 -10.14 -15.32 -10.63
N LYS A 176 -10.65 -16.52 -10.93
CA LYS A 176 -9.85 -17.75 -10.79
C LYS A 176 -8.61 -17.73 -11.69
N ASP A 177 -8.67 -17.11 -12.88
CA ASP A 177 -7.51 -16.91 -13.76
C ASP A 177 -6.38 -16.09 -13.13
N PHE A 178 -6.69 -15.23 -12.16
CA PHE A 178 -5.67 -14.40 -11.46
C PHE A 178 -5.30 -14.93 -10.06
N CYS A 179 -6.21 -15.68 -9.41
CA CYS A 179 -6.08 -16.00 -7.99
C CYS A 179 -6.01 -17.51 -7.69
N THR A 180 -6.16 -18.38 -8.69
CA THR A 180 -6.26 -19.84 -8.46
C THR A 180 -5.18 -20.58 -9.25
N PRO A 181 -4.61 -21.68 -8.70
CA PRO A 181 -3.71 -22.55 -9.46
C PRO A 181 -4.38 -23.05 -10.75
N GLY A 182 -3.63 -23.13 -11.83
CA GLY A 182 -4.13 -23.47 -13.16
C GLY A 182 -4.75 -22.30 -13.92
N GLY A 183 -4.71 -21.11 -13.37
CA GLY A 183 -5.18 -19.87 -14.00
C GLY A 183 -4.12 -19.17 -14.86
N TYR A 184 -4.54 -18.10 -15.53
CA TYR A 184 -3.71 -17.33 -16.45
C TYR A 184 -2.40 -16.82 -15.83
N MET A 185 -2.42 -16.26 -14.60
CA MET A 185 -1.23 -15.66 -13.97
C MET A 185 -0.15 -16.69 -13.70
N GLU A 186 -0.52 -17.90 -13.28
CA GLU A 186 0.45 -18.97 -13.06
C GLU A 186 1.12 -19.39 -14.38
N PHE A 187 0.38 -19.47 -15.50
CA PHE A 187 0.95 -19.76 -16.83
C PHE A 187 1.85 -18.63 -17.35
N GLN A 188 1.65 -17.40 -16.87
CA GLN A 188 2.59 -16.31 -17.14
C GLN A 188 3.87 -16.40 -16.31
N GLY A 189 3.97 -17.36 -15.36
CA GLY A 189 5.14 -17.58 -14.51
C GLY A 189 5.15 -16.73 -13.25
N TYR A 190 4.02 -16.16 -12.85
CA TYR A 190 3.90 -15.31 -11.65
C TYR A 190 3.44 -16.12 -10.42
N ASP A 191 3.95 -15.74 -9.26
CA ASP A 191 3.44 -16.20 -7.97
C ASP A 191 2.08 -15.54 -7.68
N ILE A 192 1.08 -16.37 -7.38
CA ILE A 192 -0.28 -15.93 -7.07
C ILE A 192 -0.59 -15.88 -5.56
N SER A 193 0.38 -16.19 -4.71
CA SER A 193 0.19 -16.28 -3.25
C SER A 193 -0.33 -14.98 -2.64
N GLU A 194 0.19 -13.84 -3.07
CA GLU A 194 -0.27 -12.52 -2.62
C GLU A 194 -1.72 -12.24 -3.07
N ALA A 195 -2.09 -12.63 -4.30
CA ALA A 195 -3.46 -12.49 -4.78
C ALA A 195 -4.43 -13.38 -3.98
N GLN A 196 -4.02 -14.60 -3.62
CA GLN A 196 -4.79 -15.49 -2.76
C GLN A 196 -4.95 -14.92 -1.33
N ALA A 197 -3.89 -14.32 -0.78
CA ALA A 197 -3.91 -13.70 0.54
C ALA A 197 -4.86 -12.48 0.63
N LEU A 198 -5.22 -11.87 -0.50
CA LEU A 198 -6.22 -10.80 -0.54
C LEU A 198 -7.65 -11.30 -0.36
N ILE A 199 -7.97 -12.53 -0.76
CA ILE A 199 -9.36 -13.04 -0.80
C ILE A 199 -10.07 -12.84 0.55
N PRO A 200 -9.55 -13.32 1.70
CA PRO A 200 -10.24 -13.13 2.97
C PRO A 200 -10.34 -11.67 3.41
N LYS A 201 -9.36 -10.82 3.05
CA LYS A 201 -9.37 -9.39 3.38
C LYS A 201 -10.46 -8.67 2.59
N ILE A 202 -10.55 -8.92 1.28
CA ILE A 202 -11.58 -8.33 0.41
C ILE A 202 -12.96 -8.88 0.78
N GLN A 203 -13.09 -10.15 1.17
CA GLN A 203 -14.34 -10.73 1.63
C GLN A 203 -14.89 -9.98 2.86
N ARG A 204 -14.03 -9.70 3.84
CA ARG A 204 -14.41 -8.90 5.03
C ARG A 204 -14.89 -7.50 4.62
N LEU A 205 -14.19 -6.83 3.72
CA LEU A 205 -14.56 -5.52 3.18
C LEU A 205 -15.92 -5.58 2.45
N LEU A 206 -16.11 -6.56 1.56
CA LEU A 206 -17.34 -6.78 0.81
C LEU A 206 -18.53 -6.98 1.75
N MET A 207 -18.38 -7.79 2.79
CA MET A 207 -19.42 -7.99 3.80
C MET A 207 -19.78 -6.69 4.53
N ALA A 208 -18.80 -5.84 4.84
CA ALA A 208 -19.04 -4.54 5.47
C ALA A 208 -19.84 -3.60 4.53
N PHE A 209 -19.52 -3.55 3.24
CA PHE A 209 -20.25 -2.78 2.23
C PHE A 209 -21.69 -3.26 2.08
N ARG A 210 -21.89 -4.55 1.90
CA ARG A 210 -23.22 -5.18 1.82
C ARG A 210 -24.05 -4.88 3.06
N SER A 211 -23.45 -5.02 4.24
CA SER A 211 -24.10 -4.75 5.53
C SER A 211 -24.46 -3.26 5.73
N ALA A 212 -23.76 -2.33 5.09
CA ALA A 212 -24.01 -0.91 5.14
C ALA A 212 -24.87 -0.41 3.97
N ASN A 213 -25.30 -1.28 3.06
CA ASN A 213 -26.04 -0.99 1.84
C ASN A 213 -25.33 0.02 0.91
N PHE A 214 -23.99 -0.06 0.83
CA PHE A 214 -23.22 0.68 -0.16
C PHE A 214 -23.15 -0.11 -1.47
N PRO A 215 -23.16 0.56 -2.64
CA PRO A 215 -23.00 -0.10 -3.94
C PRO A 215 -21.66 -0.82 -4.08
N VAL A 216 -21.71 -2.00 -4.69
CA VAL A 216 -20.53 -2.81 -5.03
C VAL A 216 -20.56 -3.10 -6.52
N TYR A 217 -19.41 -2.98 -7.16
CA TYR A 217 -19.16 -3.34 -8.56
C TYR A 217 -17.98 -4.30 -8.62
N HIS A 218 -18.11 -5.30 -9.49
CA HIS A 218 -17.04 -6.26 -9.75
C HIS A 218 -16.57 -6.12 -11.19
N THR A 219 -15.31 -6.37 -11.48
CA THR A 219 -14.82 -6.46 -12.85
C THR A 219 -14.27 -7.85 -13.15
N ARG A 220 -14.32 -8.23 -14.41
CA ARG A 220 -13.67 -9.43 -14.95
C ARG A 220 -12.98 -9.09 -16.25
N GLU A 221 -11.66 -9.30 -16.32
CA GLU A 221 -10.97 -9.24 -17.60
C GLU A 221 -11.23 -10.50 -18.40
N GLY A 222 -11.55 -10.33 -19.68
CA GLY A 222 -11.73 -11.47 -20.57
C GLY A 222 -12.25 -11.08 -21.93
N HIS A 223 -11.91 -11.91 -22.91
CA HIS A 223 -12.26 -11.76 -24.31
C HIS A 223 -13.49 -12.61 -24.70
N ARG A 224 -14.17 -12.20 -25.76
CA ARG A 224 -15.30 -12.96 -26.29
C ARG A 224 -14.85 -14.38 -26.69
N PRO A 225 -15.76 -15.39 -26.66
CA PRO A 225 -15.42 -16.76 -27.02
C PRO A 225 -14.83 -16.93 -28.43
N ASP A 226 -15.19 -16.06 -29.35
CA ASP A 226 -14.65 -15.98 -30.73
C ASP A 226 -13.34 -15.21 -30.83
N LEU A 227 -12.83 -14.68 -29.69
CA LEU A 227 -11.63 -13.84 -29.58
C LEU A 227 -11.68 -12.55 -30.43
N SER A 228 -12.85 -12.12 -30.92
CA SER A 228 -13.00 -10.93 -31.74
C SER A 228 -12.61 -9.63 -31.02
N THR A 229 -12.52 -9.64 -29.68
CA THR A 229 -12.05 -8.52 -28.87
C THR A 229 -10.53 -8.58 -28.57
N LEU A 230 -9.83 -9.64 -28.97
CA LEU A 230 -8.41 -9.83 -28.75
C LEU A 230 -7.61 -9.32 -29.96
N SER A 231 -6.84 -8.23 -29.78
CA SER A 231 -5.97 -7.73 -30.84
C SER A 231 -4.79 -8.68 -31.12
N SER A 232 -4.22 -8.63 -32.32
CA SER A 232 -3.02 -9.41 -32.68
C SER A 232 -1.81 -9.09 -31.78
N ARG A 233 -1.64 -7.80 -31.44
CA ARG A 233 -0.61 -7.36 -30.48
C ARG A 233 -0.80 -8.01 -29.11
N GLU A 234 -2.02 -8.02 -28.62
CA GLU A 234 -2.34 -8.56 -27.30
C GLU A 234 -2.19 -10.08 -27.25
N SER A 235 -2.62 -10.76 -28.32
CA SER A 235 -2.39 -12.19 -28.51
C SER A 235 -0.89 -12.53 -28.51
N HIS A 236 -0.08 -11.74 -29.24
CA HIS A 236 1.37 -11.92 -29.28
C HIS A 236 1.99 -11.71 -27.88
N ARG A 237 1.68 -10.58 -27.22
CA ARG A 237 2.20 -10.24 -25.89
C ARG A 237 1.90 -11.33 -24.88
N SER A 238 0.67 -11.84 -24.87
CA SER A 238 0.23 -12.80 -23.85
C SER A 238 0.92 -14.17 -23.95
N ARG A 239 1.54 -14.47 -25.10
CA ARG A 239 2.32 -15.70 -25.32
C ARG A 239 3.81 -15.53 -25.10
N ASN A 240 4.27 -14.31 -24.84
CA ASN A 240 5.69 -14.02 -24.63
C ASN A 240 6.11 -14.33 -23.17
N ASN A 241 6.00 -15.60 -22.80
CA ASN A 241 6.36 -16.16 -21.50
C ASN A 241 6.94 -17.56 -21.67
N ALA A 242 7.47 -18.15 -20.61
CA ALA A 242 8.16 -19.45 -20.64
C ALA A 242 7.24 -20.61 -21.06
N SER A 243 5.92 -20.53 -20.77
CA SER A 243 4.96 -21.58 -21.15
C SER A 243 4.53 -21.51 -22.61
N GLY A 244 4.70 -20.34 -23.27
CA GLY A 244 4.16 -20.07 -24.60
C GLY A 244 2.62 -20.00 -24.66
N LEU A 245 1.94 -20.20 -23.54
CA LEU A 245 0.48 -20.11 -23.43
C LEU A 245 0.05 -18.66 -23.19
N GLY A 246 -1.02 -18.27 -23.85
CA GLY A 246 -1.57 -16.92 -23.74
C GLY A 246 -3.09 -16.90 -23.74
N ILE A 247 -3.67 -15.72 -23.84
CA ILE A 247 -5.11 -15.54 -23.89
C ILE A 247 -5.74 -16.42 -24.98
N GLY A 248 -6.78 -17.14 -24.64
CA GLY A 248 -7.47 -18.10 -25.51
C GLY A 248 -6.87 -19.49 -25.56
N ALA A 249 -5.66 -19.71 -25.02
CA ALA A 249 -5.09 -21.05 -24.93
C ALA A 249 -5.85 -21.88 -23.87
N LEU A 250 -5.91 -23.21 -24.09
CA LEU A 250 -6.56 -24.14 -23.16
C LEU A 250 -5.67 -24.36 -21.93
N GLY A 251 -6.22 -24.15 -20.76
CA GLY A 251 -5.63 -24.45 -19.45
C GLY A 251 -6.54 -25.36 -18.64
N PRO A 252 -6.17 -25.72 -17.39
CA PRO A 252 -6.96 -26.59 -16.52
C PRO A 252 -8.35 -26.04 -16.17
N LEU A 253 -8.50 -24.71 -16.15
CA LEU A 253 -9.75 -24.04 -15.82
C LEU A 253 -10.55 -23.59 -17.06
N GLY A 254 -10.25 -24.13 -18.22
CA GLY A 254 -10.82 -23.73 -19.52
C GLY A 254 -9.86 -22.82 -20.30
N ARG A 255 -10.35 -22.12 -21.32
CA ARG A 255 -9.53 -21.18 -22.09
C ARG A 255 -9.22 -19.94 -21.28
N LEU A 256 -7.93 -19.61 -21.18
CA LEU A 256 -7.40 -18.53 -20.36
C LEU A 256 -7.99 -17.17 -20.78
N LEU A 257 -8.55 -16.43 -19.81
CA LEU A 257 -9.20 -15.12 -19.99
C LEU A 257 -10.25 -15.09 -21.12
N VAL A 258 -11.06 -16.14 -21.22
CA VAL A 258 -12.18 -16.21 -22.16
C VAL A 258 -13.50 -16.26 -21.41
N ARG A 259 -14.41 -15.36 -21.78
CA ARG A 259 -15.74 -15.25 -21.15
C ARG A 259 -16.52 -16.56 -21.24
N GLY A 260 -17.09 -16.98 -20.12
CA GLY A 260 -17.85 -18.22 -19.99
C GLY A 260 -17.02 -19.44 -19.59
N GLU A 261 -15.69 -19.33 -19.57
CA GLU A 261 -14.80 -20.39 -19.09
C GLU A 261 -14.67 -20.38 -17.55
N GLY A 262 -14.24 -21.51 -16.96
CA GLY A 262 -14.13 -21.64 -15.51
C GLY A 262 -13.16 -20.66 -14.86
N GLY A 263 -11.99 -20.44 -15.48
CA GLY A 263 -10.97 -19.49 -15.01
C GLY A 263 -11.42 -18.04 -15.01
N TRP A 264 -12.32 -17.67 -15.92
CA TRP A 264 -12.86 -16.33 -16.03
C TRP A 264 -13.80 -15.95 -14.87
N ASN A 265 -14.38 -16.91 -14.15
CA ASN A 265 -15.27 -16.64 -13.03
C ASN A 265 -14.53 -15.98 -11.86
N ILE A 266 -15.25 -15.12 -11.12
CA ILE A 266 -14.79 -14.59 -9.83
C ILE A 266 -14.63 -15.75 -8.86
N VAL A 267 -13.65 -15.67 -7.95
CA VAL A 267 -13.44 -16.66 -6.89
C VAL A 267 -14.70 -16.79 -6.03
N ASP A 268 -14.98 -17.99 -5.56
CA ASP A 268 -16.27 -18.31 -4.95
C ASP A 268 -16.55 -17.50 -3.67
N GLU A 269 -15.50 -17.15 -2.92
CA GLU A 269 -15.57 -16.36 -1.68
C GLU A 269 -16.01 -14.91 -1.91
N LEU A 270 -15.86 -14.40 -3.14
CA LEU A 270 -16.22 -13.03 -3.54
C LEU A 270 -17.36 -12.98 -4.53
N CYS A 271 -18.13 -14.06 -4.64
CA CYS A 271 -19.24 -14.19 -5.60
C CYS A 271 -20.18 -12.97 -5.50
N PRO A 272 -20.46 -12.28 -6.63
CA PRO A 272 -21.38 -11.14 -6.67
C PRO A 272 -22.82 -11.55 -6.34
N PHE A 273 -23.57 -10.68 -5.66
CA PHE A 273 -25.02 -10.82 -5.58
C PHE A 273 -25.71 -10.41 -6.89
N ALA A 274 -26.91 -10.86 -7.12
CA ALA A 274 -27.65 -10.56 -8.35
C ALA A 274 -27.87 -9.05 -8.63
N ASN A 275 -27.83 -8.23 -7.60
CA ASN A 275 -27.95 -6.77 -7.69
C ASN A 275 -26.60 -6.03 -7.72
N GLU A 276 -25.49 -6.75 -7.75
CA GLU A 276 -24.14 -6.19 -7.87
C GLU A 276 -23.67 -6.30 -9.32
N PRO A 277 -23.50 -5.18 -10.04
CA PRO A 277 -23.08 -5.22 -11.43
C PRO A 277 -21.69 -5.84 -11.60
N VAL A 278 -21.53 -6.68 -12.62
CA VAL A 278 -20.25 -7.26 -13.03
C VAL A 278 -19.88 -6.70 -14.39
N ILE A 279 -18.73 -6.07 -14.47
CA ILE A 279 -18.21 -5.38 -15.65
C ILE A 279 -17.23 -6.29 -16.39
N ASP A 280 -17.61 -6.78 -17.53
CA ASP A 280 -16.77 -7.63 -18.40
C ASP A 280 -15.93 -6.75 -19.32
N LYS A 281 -14.66 -6.58 -19.00
CA LYS A 281 -13.74 -5.70 -19.73
C LYS A 281 -12.75 -6.49 -20.61
N PRO A 282 -12.52 -6.04 -21.86
CA PRO A 282 -11.52 -6.67 -22.75
C PRO A 282 -10.10 -6.13 -22.56
N GLY A 283 -9.92 -5.19 -21.64
CA GLY A 283 -8.64 -4.50 -21.38
C GLY A 283 -8.42 -4.23 -19.90
N ARG A 284 -7.42 -3.39 -19.58
CA ARG A 284 -6.97 -3.19 -18.19
C ARG A 284 -7.91 -2.30 -17.40
N SER A 285 -8.25 -1.14 -17.93
CA SER A 285 -9.18 -0.24 -17.27
C SER A 285 -10.62 -0.76 -17.34
N ALA A 286 -11.34 -0.62 -16.22
CA ALA A 286 -12.76 -0.96 -16.15
C ALA A 286 -13.64 -0.04 -17.03
N PHE A 287 -13.15 1.12 -17.44
CA PHE A 287 -13.87 2.06 -18.30
C PHE A 287 -13.69 1.76 -19.79
N ALA A 288 -12.58 1.11 -20.17
CA ALA A 288 -12.25 0.89 -21.56
C ALA A 288 -13.19 -0.13 -22.22
N HIS A 289 -14.00 0.34 -23.18
CA HIS A 289 -14.96 -0.47 -23.96
C HIS A 289 -16.02 -1.18 -23.08
N THR A 290 -16.50 -0.49 -22.03
CA THR A 290 -17.53 -0.99 -21.12
C THR A 290 -18.59 0.10 -20.87
N ASP A 291 -19.67 -0.29 -20.20
CA ASP A 291 -20.72 0.60 -19.73
C ASP A 291 -20.51 1.08 -18.26
N PHE A 292 -19.32 0.84 -17.68
CA PHE A 292 -19.06 1.09 -16.27
C PHE A 292 -19.33 2.54 -15.86
N GLU A 293 -18.88 3.52 -16.62
CA GLU A 293 -19.15 4.93 -16.33
C GLU A 293 -20.67 5.25 -16.32
N LEU A 294 -21.40 4.70 -17.29
CA LEU A 294 -22.85 4.90 -17.37
C LEU A 294 -23.53 4.38 -16.09
N LEU A 295 -23.15 3.19 -15.62
CA LEU A 295 -23.70 2.60 -14.40
C LEU A 295 -23.40 3.43 -13.16
N LEU A 296 -22.16 3.93 -13.02
CA LEU A 296 -21.75 4.81 -11.92
C LEU A 296 -22.53 6.13 -11.93
N ARG A 297 -22.61 6.81 -13.09
CA ARG A 297 -23.32 8.09 -13.25
C ARG A 297 -24.81 7.97 -12.95
N ASN A 298 -25.46 6.91 -13.43
CA ASN A 298 -26.88 6.66 -13.18
C ASN A 298 -27.20 6.44 -11.69
N LYS A 299 -26.23 5.96 -10.91
CA LYS A 299 -26.36 5.81 -9.45
C LYS A 299 -25.90 7.03 -8.66
N GLY A 300 -25.41 8.10 -9.33
CA GLY A 300 -24.88 9.28 -8.68
C GLY A 300 -23.51 9.07 -8.00
N ILE A 301 -22.82 7.98 -8.34
CA ILE A 301 -21.49 7.66 -7.76
C ILE A 301 -20.46 8.64 -8.31
N LYS A 302 -19.65 9.19 -7.41
CA LYS A 302 -18.53 10.08 -7.72
C LYS A 302 -17.26 9.71 -6.96
N ASN A 303 -17.35 8.83 -5.99
CA ASN A 303 -16.25 8.36 -5.13
C ASN A 303 -16.07 6.85 -5.30
N LEU A 304 -14.86 6.40 -5.58
CA LEU A 304 -14.55 4.99 -5.82
C LEU A 304 -13.51 4.48 -4.82
N ILE A 305 -13.87 3.42 -4.10
CA ILE A 305 -12.93 2.64 -3.28
C ILE A 305 -12.51 1.45 -4.13
N ILE A 306 -11.21 1.35 -4.42
CA ILE A 306 -10.66 0.42 -5.39
C ILE A 306 -9.81 -0.64 -4.70
N THR A 307 -10.08 -1.92 -4.99
CA THR A 307 -9.39 -3.09 -4.46
C THR A 307 -9.27 -4.18 -5.54
N GLY A 308 -8.45 -5.21 -5.30
CA GLY A 308 -8.28 -6.35 -6.23
C GLY A 308 -6.92 -6.39 -6.92
N VAL A 309 -6.86 -6.97 -8.11
CA VAL A 309 -5.60 -7.28 -8.81
C VAL A 309 -5.58 -6.78 -10.26
N THR A 310 -4.37 -6.51 -10.81
CA THR A 310 -3.11 -6.28 -10.10
C THR A 310 -2.92 -4.78 -9.89
N THR A 311 -2.26 -4.41 -8.78
CA THR A 311 -2.07 -3.01 -8.37
C THR A 311 -1.51 -2.15 -9.49
N ASP A 312 -0.48 -2.64 -10.15
CA ASP A 312 0.31 -1.95 -11.19
C ASP A 312 -0.35 -1.95 -12.58
N VAL A 313 -1.36 -2.80 -12.81
CA VAL A 313 -2.00 -2.95 -14.13
C VAL A 313 -3.48 -2.55 -14.08
N CYS A 314 -4.39 -3.47 -13.74
CA CYS A 314 -5.83 -3.23 -13.87
C CYS A 314 -6.34 -2.21 -12.84
N VAL A 315 -5.86 -2.28 -11.60
CA VAL A 315 -6.18 -1.34 -10.52
C VAL A 315 -5.70 0.06 -10.89
N SER A 316 -4.41 0.24 -11.21
CA SER A 316 -3.85 1.55 -11.55
C SER A 316 -4.43 2.14 -12.83
N SER A 317 -4.67 1.32 -13.85
CA SER A 317 -5.29 1.78 -15.10
C SER A 317 -6.72 2.28 -14.87
N THR A 318 -7.51 1.54 -14.08
CA THR A 318 -8.88 1.95 -13.73
C THR A 318 -8.87 3.23 -12.91
N MET A 319 -8.00 3.33 -11.90
CA MET A 319 -7.90 4.51 -11.03
C MET A 319 -7.51 5.77 -11.80
N ARG A 320 -6.51 5.69 -12.68
CA ARG A 320 -6.06 6.82 -13.50
C ARG A 320 -7.15 7.29 -14.45
N GLU A 321 -7.81 6.38 -15.17
CA GLU A 321 -8.91 6.72 -16.05
C GLU A 321 -10.12 7.25 -15.29
N ALA A 322 -10.40 6.74 -14.08
CA ALA A 322 -11.44 7.28 -13.19
C ALA A 322 -11.17 8.75 -12.83
N ASN A 323 -9.92 9.10 -12.49
CA ASN A 323 -9.54 10.48 -12.19
C ASN A 323 -9.73 11.40 -13.39
N ASP A 324 -9.29 10.98 -14.59
CA ASP A 324 -9.48 11.75 -15.83
C ASP A 324 -10.96 11.97 -16.16
N ARG A 325 -11.85 11.10 -15.66
CA ARG A 325 -13.31 11.21 -15.77
C ARG A 325 -13.96 11.97 -14.60
N GLY A 326 -13.15 12.46 -13.65
CA GLY A 326 -13.63 13.28 -12.51
C GLY A 326 -14.21 12.48 -11.35
N PHE A 327 -13.83 11.22 -11.16
CA PHE A 327 -14.11 10.47 -9.95
C PHE A 327 -13.02 10.71 -8.90
N ASP A 328 -13.40 10.85 -7.63
CA ASP A 328 -12.47 10.86 -6.52
C ASP A 328 -12.19 9.41 -6.09
N CYS A 329 -10.93 8.99 -6.12
CA CYS A 329 -10.55 7.61 -5.94
C CYS A 329 -9.69 7.40 -4.68
N VAL A 330 -9.93 6.31 -3.98
CA VAL A 330 -9.02 5.78 -2.96
C VAL A 330 -8.69 4.32 -3.26
N VAL A 331 -7.42 3.99 -3.30
CA VAL A 331 -6.93 2.60 -3.41
C VAL A 331 -6.58 2.06 -2.03
N LEU A 332 -6.88 0.79 -1.78
CA LEU A 332 -6.56 0.13 -0.51
C LEU A 332 -5.22 -0.60 -0.64
N GLU A 333 -4.17 -0.09 0.02
CA GLU A 333 -2.83 -0.66 -0.10
C GLU A 333 -2.74 -2.12 0.38
N ASP A 334 -3.51 -2.49 1.39
CA ASP A 334 -3.62 -3.86 1.93
C ASP A 334 -4.76 -4.68 1.30
N GLY A 335 -5.49 -4.07 0.36
CA GLY A 335 -6.58 -4.64 -0.43
C GLY A 335 -6.21 -4.85 -1.91
N THR A 336 -4.99 -4.57 -2.31
CA THR A 336 -4.48 -4.80 -3.67
C THR A 336 -3.14 -5.51 -3.63
N SER A 337 -2.78 -6.24 -4.69
CA SER A 337 -1.47 -6.86 -4.86
C SER A 337 -1.01 -6.83 -6.31
N ALA A 338 0.30 -6.90 -6.52
CA ALA A 338 0.93 -7.14 -7.81
C ALA A 338 1.77 -8.43 -7.72
N ALA A 339 2.17 -8.96 -8.86
CA ALA A 339 3.05 -10.14 -8.91
C ALA A 339 4.45 -9.84 -8.34
N ASP A 340 4.85 -8.57 -8.28
CA ASP A 340 6.10 -8.09 -7.69
C ASP A 340 5.79 -7.01 -6.65
N SER A 341 6.27 -7.19 -5.43
CA SER A 341 6.07 -6.27 -4.32
C SER A 341 6.67 -4.88 -4.57
N ALA A 342 7.76 -4.77 -5.34
CA ALA A 342 8.35 -3.49 -5.70
C ALA A 342 7.44 -2.71 -6.68
N LEU A 343 6.79 -3.39 -7.62
CA LEU A 343 5.80 -2.79 -8.52
C LEU A 343 4.55 -2.35 -7.74
N HIS A 344 4.08 -3.18 -6.80
CA HIS A 344 3.00 -2.78 -5.90
C HIS A 344 3.34 -1.50 -5.15
N ASN A 345 4.45 -1.49 -4.42
CA ASN A 345 4.87 -0.36 -3.59
C ASN A 345 5.08 0.92 -4.42
N SER A 346 5.75 0.83 -5.57
CA SER A 346 5.98 1.99 -6.45
C SER A 346 4.68 2.56 -7.01
N THR A 347 3.71 1.71 -7.33
CA THR A 347 2.39 2.13 -7.79
C THR A 347 1.62 2.86 -6.69
N ILE A 348 1.58 2.32 -5.47
CA ILE A 348 0.95 2.95 -4.30
C ILE A 348 1.61 4.31 -4.00
N GLU A 349 2.95 4.40 -4.04
CA GLU A 349 3.63 5.70 -3.85
C GLU A 349 3.28 6.69 -4.96
N SER A 350 3.15 6.25 -6.22
CA SER A 350 2.80 7.13 -7.33
C SER A 350 1.42 7.78 -7.18
N VAL A 351 0.48 7.12 -6.51
CA VAL A 351 -0.86 7.68 -6.24
C VAL A 351 -0.78 8.92 -5.36
N LYS A 352 0.12 8.91 -4.37
CA LYS A 352 0.27 9.97 -3.36
C LYS A 352 1.08 11.19 -3.84
N MET A 353 1.71 11.10 -5.02
CA MET A 353 2.51 12.20 -5.56
C MET A 353 1.66 13.45 -5.83
N GLU A 354 2.29 14.61 -5.81
CA GLU A 354 1.67 15.92 -6.08
C GLU A 354 0.40 16.20 -5.25
N GLY A 355 0.34 15.65 -4.03
CA GLY A 355 -0.82 15.84 -3.15
C GLY A 355 -2.00 14.91 -3.47
N GLY A 356 -1.75 13.82 -4.22
CA GLY A 356 -2.75 12.81 -4.59
C GLY A 356 -3.21 12.94 -6.04
N ILE A 357 -2.23 12.97 -7.00
CA ILE A 357 -2.52 13.19 -8.42
C ILE A 357 -3.48 12.15 -9.02
N PHE A 358 -3.51 10.94 -8.46
CA PHE A 358 -4.45 9.89 -8.86
C PHE A 358 -5.48 9.56 -7.78
N GLY A 359 -5.52 10.33 -6.67
CA GLY A 359 -6.41 10.12 -5.56
C GLY A 359 -5.68 9.86 -4.25
N ALA A 360 -6.25 9.05 -3.36
CA ALA A 360 -5.72 8.76 -2.05
C ALA A 360 -5.44 7.27 -1.84
N VAL A 361 -4.70 6.95 -0.79
CA VAL A 361 -4.38 5.59 -0.33
C VAL A 361 -4.87 5.42 1.09
N SER A 362 -5.57 4.32 1.36
CA SER A 362 -6.07 3.96 2.69
C SER A 362 -5.88 2.47 2.96
N LYS A 363 -6.43 1.99 4.07
CA LYS A 363 -6.45 0.58 4.46
C LYS A 363 -7.88 0.05 4.58
N ILE A 364 -8.04 -1.25 4.44
CA ILE A 364 -9.33 -1.93 4.62
C ILE A 364 -9.95 -1.59 5.97
N GLU A 365 -9.15 -1.56 7.04
CA GLU A 365 -9.64 -1.28 8.40
C GLU A 365 -10.26 0.11 8.52
N ASP A 366 -9.63 1.13 7.94
CA ASP A 366 -10.14 2.51 7.97
C ASP A 366 -11.50 2.63 7.26
N VAL A 367 -11.67 1.90 6.14
CA VAL A 367 -12.94 1.85 5.41
C VAL A 367 -14.01 1.11 6.20
N VAL A 368 -13.68 -0.05 6.78
CA VAL A 368 -14.62 -0.83 7.62
C VAL A 368 -15.11 0.01 8.79
N HIS A 369 -14.21 0.70 9.49
CA HIS A 369 -14.56 1.63 10.57
C HIS A 369 -15.48 2.78 10.10
N ALA A 370 -15.22 3.35 8.92
CA ALA A 370 -16.07 4.41 8.35
C ALA A 370 -17.49 3.91 8.06
N LEU A 371 -17.64 2.68 7.54
CA LEU A 371 -18.92 2.04 7.29
C LEU A 371 -19.70 1.75 8.60
N GLU A 372 -19.03 1.26 9.63
CA GLU A 372 -19.63 1.01 10.96
C GLU A 372 -20.13 2.31 11.60
N ASN A 373 -19.34 3.37 11.53
CA ASN A 373 -19.71 4.70 12.01
C ASN A 373 -20.92 5.27 11.24
N PHE A 374 -20.97 5.06 9.93
CA PHE A 374 -22.10 5.47 9.10
C PHE A 374 -23.39 4.76 9.53
N LYS A 375 -23.36 3.44 9.74
CA LYS A 375 -24.49 2.64 10.22
C LYS A 375 -25.01 3.14 11.58
N SER A 376 -24.12 3.34 12.54
CA SER A 376 -24.49 3.77 13.91
C SER A 376 -25.21 5.12 13.92
N VAL A 377 -24.79 6.05 13.07
CA VAL A 377 -25.42 7.36 12.93
C VAL A 377 -26.81 7.27 12.28
N THR A 378 -26.95 6.40 11.28
CA THR A 378 -28.22 6.21 10.57
C THR A 378 -29.27 5.56 11.47
N MET A 379 -28.89 4.54 12.22
CA MET A 379 -29.76 3.88 13.19
C MET A 379 -30.22 4.81 14.31
N LYS A 380 -29.36 5.68 14.84
CA LYS A 380 -29.72 6.68 15.86
C LYS A 380 -30.71 7.73 15.33
N LYS A 381 -30.72 8.03 14.03
CA LYS A 381 -31.68 8.94 13.41
C LYS A 381 -33.04 8.30 13.17
N LEU A 382 -33.11 6.99 12.95
CA LEU A 382 -34.34 6.24 12.71
C LEU A 382 -35.05 5.82 14.00
N ALA A 383 -34.35 5.65 15.11
CA ALA A 383 -34.92 5.21 16.40
C ALA A 383 -36.05 6.12 16.94
N PRO A 384 -36.00 7.47 16.81
CA PRO A 384 -37.10 8.31 17.26
C PRO A 384 -38.35 8.21 16.39
N GLN A 385 -38.25 7.75 15.13
CA GLN A 385 -39.37 7.66 14.19
C GLN A 385 -40.18 6.36 14.31
N LEU A 386 -39.60 5.34 14.99
CA LEU A 386 -40.25 4.04 15.24
C LEU A 386 -40.96 3.97 16.60
N SER A 387 -40.82 4.99 17.44
CA SER A 387 -41.43 5.09 18.78
C SER A 387 -42.57 6.13 18.84
N ALA A 388 -42.97 6.67 17.72
CA ALA A 388 -44.13 7.57 17.55
C ALA A 388 -45.23 6.90 16.69
#